data_ba41eee786884ceb80c78eaf79084c14
#
_entry.id   ba41eee786884ceb80c78eaf79084c14
#
_cell.length_a   1.000
_cell.length_b   1.000
_cell.length_c   1.000
_cell.angle_alpha   90.00
_cell.angle_beta   90.00
_cell.angle_gamma   90.00
#
_symmetry.space_group_name_H-M   'P 1'
#
loop_
_entity.id
_entity.type
_entity.pdbx_description
1 polymer ?
#
loop_
_entity_poly.entity_id
_entity_poly.type
_entity_poly.pdbx_seq_one_letter_code
_entity_poly.pdbx_strand_id
1 'polypeptide(L)'
;YTLSLHDALPILGIFVANQQSIEGAMIQMLSHGIVSAALFLCVGVIYDRAHTRDIKFYGGLVNRMPHYAVAFMIFMLASVGLPGTSGFVGEFLIILGAFKFNTSLAFFAATGIILTAVYMLYLYKRIIFGIITNEKLKNILDLNRREKAIIIPLIIVVILMGIFPNIFLEP
;
A
#
# COMPACT_ATOMS: atom_id res chain seq x y z
N TYR A 1 -0.68 18.71 -7.08
CA TYR A 1 0.35 18.15 -6.19
C TYR A 1 -0.22 18.09 -4.79
N THR A 2 -0.85 16.97 -4.43
CA THR A 2 -1.20 16.69 -3.04
C THR A 2 -0.04 15.89 -2.46
N LEU A 3 0.69 16.47 -1.51
CA LEU A 3 1.60 15.70 -0.65
C LEU A 3 0.78 14.55 -0.04
N SER A 4 1.15 13.32 -0.38
CA SER A 4 0.53 12.15 0.22
C SER A 4 0.90 12.08 1.70
N LEU A 5 -0.03 11.70 2.56
CA LEU A 5 0.28 11.44 3.97
C LEU A 5 1.38 10.37 4.12
N HIS A 6 1.53 9.49 3.14
CA HIS A 6 2.61 8.50 3.07
C HIS A 6 3.99 9.12 2.87
N ASP A 7 4.08 10.26 2.15
CA ASP A 7 5.35 10.95 1.94
C ASP A 7 5.75 11.76 3.18
N ALA A 8 4.79 12.16 3.99
CA ALA A 8 5.03 12.93 5.20
C ALA A 8 5.76 12.14 6.30
N LEU A 9 5.50 10.84 6.43
CA LEU A 9 6.12 10.00 7.45
C LEU A 9 7.64 9.83 7.26
N PRO A 10 8.18 9.46 6.09
CA PRO A 10 9.62 9.44 5.86
C PRO A 10 10.30 10.77 6.13
N ILE A 11 9.68 11.87 5.71
CA ILE A 11 10.17 13.22 5.96
C ILE A 11 10.23 13.50 7.47
N LEU A 12 9.15 13.18 8.20
CA LEU A 12 9.13 13.28 9.65
C LEU A 12 10.26 12.48 10.30
N GLY A 13 10.48 11.24 9.85
CA GLY A 13 11.53 10.38 10.36
C GLY A 13 12.94 10.98 10.20
N ILE A 14 13.20 11.63 9.08
CA ILE A 14 14.46 12.33 8.82
C ILE A 14 14.61 13.56 9.73
N PHE A 15 13.57 14.36 9.89
CA PHE A 15 13.61 15.58 10.69
C PHE A 15 13.69 15.32 12.20
N VAL A 16 13.13 14.22 12.70
CA VAL A 16 13.28 13.78 14.09
C VAL A 16 14.73 13.39 14.41
N ALA A 17 15.48 12.92 13.43
CA ALA A 17 16.94 12.73 13.42
C ALA A 17 17.49 11.83 14.55
N ASN A 18 16.69 10.92 15.11
CA ASN A 18 17.22 9.86 15.98
C ASN A 18 17.40 8.55 15.18
N GLN A 19 18.25 7.66 15.68
CA GLN A 19 18.60 6.43 14.98
C GLN A 19 17.36 5.65 14.52
N GLN A 20 16.39 5.42 15.40
CA GLN A 20 15.19 4.65 15.08
C GLN A 20 14.33 5.31 13.99
N SER A 21 14.18 6.64 14.03
CA SER A 21 13.38 7.35 13.03
C SER A 21 14.06 7.37 11.66
N ILE A 22 15.40 7.44 11.62
CA ILE A 22 16.17 7.40 10.37
C ILE A 22 16.08 6.00 9.75
N GLU A 23 16.30 4.94 10.53
CA GLU A 23 16.14 3.56 10.06
C GLU A 23 14.73 3.31 9.55
N GLY A 24 13.70 3.79 10.29
CA GLY A 24 12.31 3.74 9.88
C GLY A 24 12.05 4.49 8.57
N ALA A 25 12.63 5.69 8.41
CA ALA A 25 12.49 6.48 7.19
C ALA A 25 13.12 5.78 5.98
N MET A 26 14.29 5.18 6.13
CA MET A 26 14.98 4.44 5.06
C MET A 26 14.15 3.23 4.59
N ILE A 27 13.69 2.39 5.52
CA ILE A 27 12.88 1.21 5.15
C ILE A 27 11.52 1.63 4.59
N GLN A 28 10.94 2.73 5.08
CA GLN A 28 9.68 3.25 4.57
C GLN A 28 9.79 3.77 3.13
N MET A 29 10.88 4.47 2.79
CA MET A 29 11.12 4.89 1.41
C MET A 29 11.27 3.70 0.46
N LEU A 30 11.99 2.65 0.88
CA LEU A 30 12.14 1.43 0.09
C LEU A 30 10.80 0.70 -0.08
N SER A 31 10.06 0.51 1.02
CA SER A 31 8.72 -0.08 1.03
C SER A 31 7.75 0.70 0.15
N HIS A 32 7.73 2.02 0.28
CA HIS A 32 6.86 2.89 -0.51
C HIS A 32 7.16 2.76 -2.01
N GLY A 33 8.43 2.71 -2.40
CA GLY A 33 8.82 2.52 -3.80
C GLY A 33 8.27 1.21 -4.39
N ILE A 34 8.37 0.11 -3.64
CA ILE A 34 7.87 -1.21 -4.08
C ILE A 34 6.35 -1.26 -4.10
N VAL A 35 5.70 -0.82 -3.01
CA VAL A 35 4.24 -0.91 -2.85
C VAL A 35 3.52 0.02 -3.82
N SER A 36 4.01 1.26 -4.02
CA SER A 36 3.41 2.19 -4.98
C SER A 36 3.55 1.70 -6.41
N ALA A 37 4.73 1.16 -6.80
CA ALA A 37 4.91 0.55 -8.10
C ALA A 37 3.93 -0.61 -8.32
N ALA A 38 3.74 -1.48 -7.31
CA ALA A 38 2.79 -2.59 -7.37
C ALA A 38 1.33 -2.11 -7.48
N LEU A 39 0.94 -1.07 -6.76
CA LEU A 39 -0.40 -0.47 -6.86
C LEU A 39 -0.62 0.16 -8.25
N PHE A 40 0.39 0.83 -8.82
CA PHE A 40 0.30 1.33 -10.19
C PHE A 40 0.17 0.21 -11.23
N LEU A 41 0.87 -0.91 -11.04
CA LEU A 41 0.68 -2.10 -11.89
C LEU A 41 -0.75 -2.64 -11.77
N CYS A 42 -1.31 -2.69 -10.56
CA CYS A 42 -2.72 -3.08 -10.36
C CYS A 42 -3.67 -2.14 -11.11
N VAL A 43 -3.45 -0.82 -11.05
CA VAL A 43 -4.24 0.15 -11.83
C VAL A 43 -4.05 -0.08 -13.33
N GLY A 44 -2.83 -0.36 -13.79
CA GLY A 44 -2.53 -0.70 -15.19
C GLY A 44 -3.33 -1.90 -15.67
N VAL A 45 -3.35 -2.98 -14.88
CA VAL A 45 -4.09 -4.22 -15.20
C VAL A 45 -5.59 -3.97 -15.45
N ILE A 46 -6.26 -3.18 -14.61
CA ILE A 46 -7.68 -2.87 -14.83
C ILE A 46 -7.88 -1.85 -15.95
N TYR A 47 -6.94 -0.91 -16.11
CA TYR A 47 -6.99 0.07 -17.17
C TYR A 47 -6.86 -0.56 -18.56
N ASP A 48 -5.95 -1.52 -18.74
CA ASP A 48 -5.77 -2.24 -20.01
C ASP A 48 -7.04 -2.98 -20.47
N ARG A 49 -7.90 -3.34 -19.50
CA ARG A 49 -9.16 -4.05 -19.78
C ARG A 49 -10.36 -3.13 -19.95
N ALA A 50 -10.41 -2.05 -19.18
CA ALA A 50 -11.59 -1.18 -19.10
C ALA A 50 -11.40 0.18 -19.81
N HIS A 51 -10.14 0.59 -20.08
CA HIS A 51 -9.74 1.86 -20.68
C HIS A 51 -10.27 3.10 -19.96
N THR A 52 -10.51 2.99 -18.64
CA THR A 52 -10.96 4.11 -17.81
C THR A 52 -10.33 4.03 -16.41
N ARG A 53 -10.16 5.20 -15.77
CA ARG A 53 -9.72 5.34 -14.38
C ARG A 53 -10.83 5.83 -13.45
N ASP A 54 -12.05 5.99 -13.99
CA ASP A 54 -13.18 6.44 -13.16
C ASP A 54 -13.60 5.34 -12.20
N ILE A 55 -13.47 5.61 -10.90
CA ILE A 55 -13.83 4.68 -9.82
C ILE A 55 -15.32 4.29 -9.89
N LYS A 56 -16.18 5.20 -10.37
CA LYS A 56 -17.62 4.94 -10.52
C LYS A 56 -17.93 3.86 -11.56
N PHE A 57 -17.01 3.64 -12.48
CA PHE A 57 -17.15 2.62 -13.52
C PHE A 57 -17.04 1.20 -12.95
N TYR A 58 -16.27 1.05 -11.85
CA TYR A 58 -15.94 -0.24 -11.24
C TYR A 58 -16.91 -0.59 -10.11
N GLY A 59 -17.02 -1.88 -9.85
CA GLY A 59 -17.79 -2.49 -8.75
C GLY A 59 -17.90 -3.98 -8.95
N GLY A 60 -17.80 -4.76 -7.87
CA GLY A 60 -17.98 -6.21 -7.92
C GLY A 60 -16.86 -6.98 -8.63
N LEU A 61 -15.67 -6.41 -8.80
CA LEU A 61 -14.56 -7.06 -9.50
C LEU A 61 -14.14 -8.39 -8.87
N VAL A 62 -14.36 -8.60 -7.58
CA VAL A 62 -14.05 -9.86 -6.89
C VAL A 62 -14.73 -11.06 -7.56
N ASN A 63 -15.92 -10.88 -8.12
CA ASN A 63 -16.68 -11.96 -8.76
C ASN A 63 -16.08 -12.40 -10.10
N ARG A 64 -15.26 -11.57 -10.74
CA ARG A 64 -14.65 -11.82 -12.05
C ARG A 64 -13.15 -11.93 -12.02
N MET A 65 -12.51 -11.19 -11.12
CA MET A 65 -11.06 -11.10 -10.99
C MET A 65 -10.60 -11.41 -9.56
N PRO A 66 -10.82 -12.63 -9.03
CA PRO A 66 -10.50 -12.96 -7.65
C PRO A 66 -8.99 -12.89 -7.36
N HIS A 67 -8.12 -13.33 -8.28
CA HIS A 67 -6.67 -13.24 -8.07
C HIS A 67 -6.19 -11.78 -8.04
N TYR A 68 -6.75 -10.94 -8.92
CA TYR A 68 -6.49 -9.51 -8.89
C TYR A 68 -6.94 -8.89 -7.55
N ALA A 69 -8.15 -9.24 -7.09
CA ALA A 69 -8.68 -8.71 -5.83
C ALA A 69 -7.77 -9.04 -4.64
N VAL A 70 -7.24 -10.27 -4.57
CA VAL A 70 -6.31 -10.68 -3.51
C VAL A 70 -4.98 -9.91 -3.62
N ALA A 71 -4.39 -9.82 -4.81
CA ALA A 71 -3.14 -9.09 -5.02
C ALA A 71 -3.28 -7.60 -4.64
N PHE A 72 -4.35 -6.96 -5.09
CA PHE A 72 -4.64 -5.57 -4.77
C PHE A 72 -4.89 -5.37 -3.27
N MET A 73 -5.55 -6.33 -2.57
CA MET A 73 -5.73 -6.31 -1.12
C MET A 73 -4.38 -6.30 -0.40
N ILE A 74 -3.46 -7.19 -0.79
CA ILE A 74 -2.15 -7.30 -0.14
C ILE A 74 -1.37 -5.99 -0.26
N PHE A 75 -1.29 -5.40 -1.45
CA PHE A 75 -0.58 -4.14 -1.65
C PHE A 75 -1.27 -2.95 -0.97
N MET A 76 -2.59 -2.92 -0.96
CA MET A 76 -3.37 -1.91 -0.26
C MET A 76 -3.13 -1.99 1.27
N LEU A 77 -3.16 -3.19 1.84
CA LEU A 77 -2.87 -3.39 3.26
C LEU A 77 -1.41 -3.08 3.61
N ALA A 78 -0.47 -3.38 2.71
CA ALA A 78 0.93 -2.98 2.88
C ALA A 78 1.12 -1.46 2.84
N SER A 79 0.35 -0.77 2.00
CA SER A 79 0.32 0.70 1.94
C SER A 79 -0.29 1.34 3.19
N VAL A 80 -1.20 0.64 3.87
CA VAL A 80 -1.83 1.08 5.14
C VAL A 80 -0.96 0.77 6.36
N GLY A 81 0.10 -0.03 6.19
CA GLY A 81 0.96 -0.44 7.29
C GLY A 81 0.38 -1.58 8.14
N LEU A 82 -0.21 -2.62 7.50
CA LEU A 82 -0.65 -3.80 8.23
C LEU A 82 0.56 -4.57 8.81
N PRO A 83 0.54 -4.96 10.10
CA PRO A 83 1.59 -5.82 10.67
C PRO A 83 1.86 -7.06 9.82
N GLY A 84 3.14 -7.35 9.58
CA GLY A 84 3.59 -8.41 8.68
C GLY A 84 3.79 -7.99 7.22
N THR A 85 3.61 -6.70 6.91
CA THR A 85 3.93 -6.11 5.62
C THR A 85 5.04 -5.06 5.74
N SER A 86 5.66 -4.73 4.61
CA SER A 86 6.81 -3.81 4.57
C SER A 86 6.52 -2.41 5.11
N GLY A 87 5.31 -1.88 4.89
CA GLY A 87 4.92 -0.54 5.34
C GLY A 87 4.87 -0.40 6.85
N PHE A 88 4.41 -1.43 7.56
CA PHE A 88 4.30 -1.39 9.02
C PHE A 88 5.62 -1.11 9.72
N VAL A 89 6.70 -1.74 9.29
CA VAL A 89 8.01 -1.64 9.95
C VAL A 89 8.51 -0.20 9.92
N GLY A 90 8.47 0.43 8.75
CA GLY A 90 8.92 1.82 8.60
C GLY A 90 8.06 2.80 9.39
N GLU A 91 6.74 2.71 9.25
CA GLU A 91 5.80 3.58 9.96
C GLU A 91 5.92 3.45 11.47
N PHE A 92 6.01 2.22 11.99
CA PHE A 92 6.15 1.96 13.42
C PHE A 92 7.46 2.56 13.98
N LEU A 93 8.60 2.36 13.31
CA LEU A 93 9.88 2.90 13.75
C LEU A 93 9.89 4.43 13.73
N ILE A 94 9.29 5.06 12.71
CA ILE A 94 9.18 6.52 12.62
C ILE A 94 8.35 7.07 13.78
N ILE A 95 7.18 6.47 14.06
CA ILE A 95 6.30 6.90 15.16
C ILE A 95 6.99 6.69 16.50
N LEU A 96 7.67 5.56 16.70
CA LEU A 96 8.40 5.29 17.92
C LEU A 96 9.55 6.31 18.14
N GLY A 97 10.28 6.66 17.09
CA GLY A 97 11.27 7.69 17.11
C GLY A 97 10.70 9.09 17.40
N ALA A 98 9.57 9.42 16.75
CA ALA A 98 8.84 10.66 16.99
C ALA A 98 8.31 10.74 18.43
N PHE A 99 7.83 9.64 18.99
CA PHE A 99 7.34 9.57 20.38
C PHE A 99 8.44 9.89 21.39
N LYS A 100 9.65 9.39 21.16
CA LYS A 100 10.82 9.72 22.01
C LYS A 100 11.23 11.18 21.91
N PHE A 101 10.96 11.83 20.78
CA PHE A 101 11.26 13.24 20.57
C PHE A 101 10.16 14.14 21.13
N ASN A 102 8.90 13.88 20.78
CA ASN A 102 7.74 14.64 21.24
C ASN A 102 6.45 13.81 21.08
N THR A 103 5.76 13.55 22.19
CA THR A 103 4.54 12.76 22.23
C THR A 103 3.40 13.36 21.39
N SER A 104 3.25 14.68 21.38
CA SER A 104 2.22 15.34 20.58
C SER A 104 2.46 15.16 19.08
N LEU A 105 3.72 15.22 18.65
CA LEU A 105 4.10 14.98 17.26
C LEU A 105 3.75 13.55 16.83
N ALA A 106 4.07 12.55 17.66
CA ALA A 106 3.73 11.15 17.40
C ALA A 106 2.22 10.93 17.35
N PHE A 107 1.45 11.60 18.20
CA PHE A 107 -0.01 11.52 18.18
C PHE A 107 -0.58 12.01 16.85
N PHE A 108 -0.15 13.17 16.36
CA PHE A 108 -0.61 13.68 15.06
C PHE A 108 -0.16 12.81 13.89
N ALA A 109 1.07 12.27 13.93
CA ALA A 109 1.55 11.33 12.93
C ALA A 109 0.69 10.05 12.88
N ALA A 110 0.32 9.49 14.04
CA ALA A 110 -0.53 8.30 14.13
C ALA A 110 -1.94 8.54 13.56
N THR A 111 -2.51 9.75 13.71
CA THR A 111 -3.80 10.07 13.09
C THR A 111 -3.75 10.00 11.57
N GLY A 112 -2.61 10.32 10.97
CA GLY A 112 -2.39 10.20 9.52
C GLY A 112 -2.53 8.76 9.02
N ILE A 113 -2.01 7.78 9.77
CA ILE A 113 -2.15 6.35 9.43
C ILE A 113 -3.62 5.92 9.44
N ILE A 114 -4.37 6.36 10.47
CA ILE A 114 -5.81 6.04 10.57
C ILE A 114 -6.58 6.60 9.37
N LEU A 115 -6.31 7.85 8.98
CA LEU A 115 -6.96 8.47 7.84
C LEU A 115 -6.63 7.76 6.52
N THR A 116 -5.36 7.36 6.36
CA THR A 116 -4.91 6.54 5.22
C THR A 116 -5.66 5.22 5.14
N ALA A 117 -5.79 4.52 6.27
CA ALA A 117 -6.54 3.27 6.33
C ALA A 117 -8.00 3.46 5.89
N VAL A 118 -8.65 4.50 6.37
CA VAL A 118 -10.06 4.79 6.05
C VAL A 118 -10.25 5.00 4.55
N TYR A 119 -9.46 5.87 3.90
CA TYR A 119 -9.67 6.15 2.49
C TYR A 119 -9.25 4.97 1.58
N MET A 120 -8.19 4.23 1.93
CA MET A 120 -7.74 3.08 1.16
C MET A 120 -8.73 1.90 1.25
N LEU A 121 -9.26 1.61 2.43
CA LEU A 121 -10.30 0.60 2.61
C LEU A 121 -11.60 0.99 1.90
N TYR A 122 -11.96 2.27 1.93
CA TYR A 122 -13.12 2.78 1.20
C TYR A 122 -12.95 2.62 -0.31
N LEU A 123 -11.77 2.96 -0.84
CA LEU A 123 -11.43 2.78 -2.25
C LEU A 123 -11.52 1.31 -2.66
N TYR A 124 -10.90 0.42 -1.87
CA TYR A 124 -10.93 -1.02 -2.10
C TYR A 124 -12.36 -1.56 -2.13
N LYS A 125 -13.15 -1.22 -1.11
CA LYS A 125 -14.57 -1.61 -1.03
C LYS A 125 -15.33 -1.21 -2.29
N ARG A 126 -15.08 -0.01 -2.78
CA ARG A 126 -15.83 0.55 -3.91
C ARG A 126 -15.48 -0.11 -5.24
N ILE A 127 -14.24 -0.50 -5.45
CA ILE A 127 -13.77 -1.12 -6.69
C ILE A 127 -14.04 -2.64 -6.70
N ILE A 128 -13.73 -3.29 -5.60
CA ILE A 128 -13.67 -4.75 -5.53
C ILE A 128 -15.02 -5.37 -5.16
N PHE A 129 -15.70 -4.78 -4.18
CA PHE A 129 -16.99 -5.29 -3.72
C PHE A 129 -18.18 -4.61 -4.40
N GLY A 130 -19.38 -5.14 -4.17
CA GLY A 130 -20.62 -4.65 -4.72
C GLY A 130 -21.12 -5.46 -5.91
N ILE A 131 -22.05 -4.89 -6.65
CA ILE A 131 -22.69 -5.50 -7.81
C ILE A 131 -22.05 -4.95 -9.09
N ILE A 132 -21.81 -5.81 -10.05
CA ILE A 132 -21.35 -5.40 -11.38
C ILE A 132 -22.52 -4.72 -12.10
N THR A 133 -22.47 -3.40 -12.17
CA THR A 133 -23.49 -2.58 -12.85
C THR A 133 -23.16 -2.37 -14.32
N ASN A 134 -21.89 -2.45 -14.70
CA ASN A 134 -21.45 -2.17 -16.06
C ASN A 134 -21.29 -3.47 -16.86
N GLU A 135 -21.97 -3.55 -18.01
CA GLU A 135 -21.90 -4.70 -18.92
C GLU A 135 -20.47 -5.05 -19.35
N LYS A 136 -19.60 -4.05 -19.54
CA LYS A 136 -18.20 -4.28 -19.93
C LYS A 136 -17.40 -5.07 -18.90
N LEU A 137 -17.78 -4.99 -17.63
CA LEU A 137 -17.11 -5.71 -16.55
C LEU A 137 -17.56 -7.17 -16.43
N LYS A 138 -18.68 -7.56 -17.04
CA LYS A 138 -19.19 -8.93 -16.98
C LYS A 138 -18.26 -9.94 -17.66
N ASN A 139 -17.52 -9.52 -18.68
CA ASN A 139 -16.64 -10.37 -19.46
C ASN A 139 -15.14 -10.08 -19.20
N ILE A 140 -14.81 -9.33 -18.16
CA ILE A 140 -13.43 -9.01 -17.83
C ILE A 140 -12.67 -10.27 -17.36
N LEU A 141 -11.46 -10.46 -17.89
CA LEU A 141 -10.62 -11.61 -17.55
C LEU A 141 -9.73 -11.29 -16.35
N ASP A 142 -9.51 -12.29 -15.50
CA ASP A 142 -8.58 -12.18 -14.36
C ASP A 142 -7.11 -12.12 -14.81
N LEU A 143 -6.18 -12.03 -13.87
CA LEU A 143 -4.74 -11.95 -14.11
C LEU A 143 -4.25 -13.07 -15.03
N ASN A 144 -3.57 -12.69 -16.09
CA ASN A 144 -2.90 -13.62 -16.98
C ASN A 144 -1.56 -14.14 -16.39
N ARG A 145 -0.92 -15.12 -17.03
CA ARG A 145 0.33 -15.71 -16.52
C ARG A 145 1.46 -14.69 -16.42
N ARG A 146 1.56 -13.75 -17.36
CA ARG A 146 2.58 -12.70 -17.37
C ARG A 146 2.38 -11.72 -16.21
N GLU A 147 1.14 -11.28 -15.99
CA GLU A 147 0.80 -10.37 -14.89
C GLU A 147 1.07 -11.03 -13.53
N LYS A 148 0.71 -12.32 -13.36
CA LYS A 148 1.02 -13.10 -12.15
C LYS A 148 2.54 -13.20 -11.92
N ALA A 149 3.32 -13.44 -12.98
CA ALA A 149 4.78 -13.52 -12.88
C ALA A 149 5.44 -12.20 -12.43
N ILE A 150 4.80 -11.05 -12.65
CA ILE A 150 5.27 -9.75 -12.18
C ILE A 150 4.77 -9.46 -10.76
N ILE A 151 3.49 -9.76 -10.47
CA ILE A 151 2.84 -9.41 -9.20
C ILE A 151 3.31 -10.31 -8.05
N ILE A 152 3.47 -11.62 -8.27
CA ILE A 152 3.83 -12.57 -7.22
C ILE A 152 5.18 -12.25 -6.56
N PRO A 153 6.27 -11.97 -7.30
CA PRO A 153 7.54 -11.57 -6.67
C PRO A 153 7.42 -10.31 -5.81
N LEU A 154 6.63 -9.32 -6.24
CA LEU A 154 6.41 -8.11 -5.46
C LEU A 154 5.66 -8.41 -4.15
N ILE A 155 4.67 -9.30 -4.17
CA ILE A 155 3.98 -9.76 -2.95
C ILE A 155 4.98 -10.44 -2.00
N ILE A 156 5.83 -11.31 -2.52
CA ILE A 156 6.84 -12.03 -1.72
C ILE A 156 7.80 -11.01 -1.06
N VAL A 157 8.31 -10.04 -1.80
CA VAL A 157 9.21 -9.01 -1.27
C VAL A 157 8.54 -8.18 -0.18
N VAL A 158 7.30 -7.75 -0.39
CA VAL A 158 6.53 -6.95 0.59
C VAL A 158 6.33 -7.72 1.90
N ILE A 159 6.05 -9.02 1.83
CA ILE A 159 5.88 -9.87 3.01
C ILE A 159 7.23 -10.15 3.68
N LEU A 160 8.29 -10.46 2.91
CA LEU A 160 9.63 -10.69 3.45
C LEU A 160 10.16 -9.47 4.20
N MET A 161 9.99 -8.27 3.64
CA MET A 161 10.38 -7.02 4.31
C MET A 161 9.60 -6.77 5.60
N GLY A 162 8.34 -7.23 5.67
CA GLY A 162 7.51 -7.08 6.87
C GLY A 162 7.83 -8.09 7.97
N ILE A 163 8.24 -9.32 7.61
CA ILE A 163 8.51 -10.39 8.58
C ILE A 163 9.98 -10.42 9.00
N PHE A 164 10.90 -10.15 8.07
CA PHE A 164 12.35 -10.18 8.27
C PHE A 164 12.99 -8.82 7.96
N PRO A 165 12.62 -7.74 8.68
CA PRO A 165 13.12 -6.39 8.39
C PRO A 165 14.63 -6.27 8.58
N ASN A 166 15.23 -7.08 9.46
CA ASN A 166 16.67 -7.03 9.75
C ASN A 166 17.54 -7.30 8.53
N ILE A 167 17.07 -8.09 7.56
CA ILE A 167 17.80 -8.33 6.29
C ILE A 167 18.02 -7.01 5.52
N PHE A 168 17.16 -6.01 5.76
CA PHE A 168 17.18 -4.73 5.05
C PHE A 168 17.69 -3.58 5.93
N LEU A 169 17.73 -3.75 7.26
CA LEU A 169 18.18 -2.75 8.22
C LEU A 169 19.62 -2.95 8.66
N GLU A 170 20.10 -4.21 8.70
CA GLU A 170 21.49 -4.54 9.04
C GLU A 170 22.22 -4.93 7.74
N PRO A 171 23.20 -4.12 7.28
CA PRO A 171 24.00 -4.42 6.10
C PRO A 171 24.99 -5.56 6.33
#